data_2b7949c887e93d2dd6efd821085db76e
#
_entry.id   2b7949c887e93d2dd6efd821085db76e
#
_cell.length_a   1.000
_cell.length_b   1.000
_cell.length_c   1.000
_cell.angle_alpha   90.00
_cell.angle_beta   90.00
_cell.angle_gamma   90.00
#
_symmetry.space_group_name_H-M   'P 1'
#
loop_
_entity.id
_entity.type
_entity.pdbx_description
1 polymer ?
#
loop_
_entity_poly.entity_id
_entity_poly.type
_entity_poly.pdbx_seq_one_letter_code
_entity_poly.pdbx_strand_id
1 'polypeptide(L)'
;MRKINKLFAVAATTALVLTGCVGGKKEAKQADPNKKVEITYWDFPQFTKDKEFKKTEDFDAALIKAFEAKNPNIKVNYQKIEFTDGPAKVETAIQSKTAPDVIYDAPGRVIAWAAKDLLVPLDDVDKSKLNEAAVKASSYKDKLYMYPQGVAPFLMGVNKDLTDKLGVTDLLPLNKQDRSWTVDEYEKFLKAVKQKDSSITPALFYTKSQAGDQGPRAFVANLYNS
;
A
#
# COMPACT_ATOMS: atom_id res chain seq x y z
N MET A 1 -46.60 29.03 -51.78
CA MET A 1 -47.46 28.45 -50.71
C MET A 1 -46.57 27.61 -49.77
N ARG A 2 -46.15 28.18 -48.64
CA ARG A 2 -45.31 27.52 -47.64
C ARG A 2 -46.15 27.18 -46.41
N LYS A 3 -46.24 25.90 -46.08
CA LYS A 3 -46.90 25.40 -44.85
C LYS A 3 -45.94 25.53 -43.68
N ILE A 4 -46.34 26.28 -42.66
CA ILE A 4 -45.63 26.48 -41.41
C ILE A 4 -46.08 25.38 -40.46
N ASN A 5 -45.16 24.51 -40.04
CA ASN A 5 -45.37 23.52 -39.00
C ASN A 5 -45.18 24.18 -37.62
N LYS A 6 -46.20 24.08 -36.80
CA LYS A 6 -46.22 24.57 -35.42
C LYS A 6 -45.39 23.62 -34.54
N LEU A 7 -44.30 24.12 -33.91
CA LEU A 7 -43.59 23.46 -32.84
C LEU A 7 -44.41 23.62 -31.51
N PHE A 8 -44.72 22.53 -30.90
CA PHE A 8 -45.20 22.49 -29.50
C PHE A 8 -44.00 22.55 -28.57
N ALA A 9 -43.88 23.63 -27.81
CA ALA A 9 -42.94 23.73 -26.69
C ALA A 9 -43.61 23.16 -25.43
N VAL A 10 -43.05 22.05 -24.93
CA VAL A 10 -43.42 21.51 -23.62
C VAL A 10 -42.50 22.17 -22.61
N ALA A 11 -43.05 23.03 -21.78
CA ALA A 11 -42.38 23.63 -20.64
C ALA A 11 -42.37 22.60 -19.49
N ALA A 12 -41.20 21.98 -19.21
CA ALA A 12 -40.98 21.17 -18.03
C ALA A 12 -40.64 22.11 -16.86
N THR A 13 -41.57 22.35 -15.97
CA THR A 13 -41.35 23.05 -14.70
C THR A 13 -40.62 22.13 -13.74
N THR A 14 -39.33 22.38 -13.56
CA THR A 14 -38.52 21.71 -12.55
C THR A 14 -38.77 22.37 -11.19
N ALA A 15 -39.52 21.74 -10.32
CA ALA A 15 -39.69 22.16 -8.95
C ALA A 15 -38.39 21.85 -8.16
N LEU A 16 -37.62 22.89 -7.84
CA LEU A 16 -36.51 22.81 -6.87
C LEU A 16 -37.15 22.68 -5.47
N VAL A 17 -37.08 21.47 -4.92
CA VAL A 17 -37.33 21.24 -3.49
C VAL A 17 -36.01 21.52 -2.75
N LEU A 18 -35.91 22.70 -2.14
CA LEU A 18 -34.95 23.03 -1.14
C LEU A 18 -35.31 22.33 0.17
N THR A 19 -34.77 21.11 0.39
CA THR A 19 -34.81 20.50 1.72
C THR A 19 -33.60 21.00 2.51
N GLY A 20 -33.91 21.83 3.51
CA GLY A 20 -32.95 22.35 4.48
C GLY A 20 -32.21 21.23 5.23
N CYS A 21 -30.92 21.38 5.41
CA CYS A 21 -30.08 20.55 6.26
C CYS A 21 -30.46 20.79 7.73
N VAL A 22 -31.25 19.90 8.30
CA VAL A 22 -31.32 19.69 9.75
C VAL A 22 -30.33 18.60 10.07
N GLY A 23 -29.32 18.90 10.90
CA GLY A 23 -28.28 17.97 11.32
C GLY A 23 -28.85 16.84 12.19
N GLY A 24 -29.29 15.77 11.54
CA GLY A 24 -29.60 14.50 12.18
C GLY A 24 -28.45 13.53 11.96
N LYS A 25 -27.92 12.92 13.03
CA LYS A 25 -27.08 11.72 12.94
C LYS A 25 -27.84 10.71 12.09
N LYS A 26 -27.33 10.44 10.88
CA LYS A 26 -27.81 9.30 10.09
C LYS A 26 -27.39 8.05 10.86
N GLU A 27 -28.33 7.40 11.54
CA GLU A 27 -28.18 6.02 11.96
C GLU A 27 -27.83 5.22 10.71
N ALA A 28 -26.70 4.51 10.75
CA ALA A 28 -26.33 3.60 9.69
C ALA A 28 -27.46 2.58 9.57
N LYS A 29 -28.21 2.62 8.47
CA LYS A 29 -29.20 1.59 8.18
C LYS A 29 -28.47 0.27 8.18
N GLN A 30 -28.91 -0.64 9.04
CA GLN A 30 -28.38 -2.01 9.11
C GLN A 30 -28.48 -2.60 7.70
N ALA A 31 -27.34 -2.98 7.13
CA ALA A 31 -27.30 -3.53 5.78
C ALA A 31 -28.13 -4.83 5.75
N ASP A 32 -28.98 -5.00 4.76
CA ASP A 32 -29.71 -6.26 4.54
C ASP A 32 -28.67 -7.36 4.26
N PRO A 33 -28.54 -8.38 5.12
CA PRO A 33 -27.52 -9.43 4.96
C PRO A 33 -27.76 -10.30 3.71
N ASN A 34 -28.93 -10.22 3.09
CA ASN A 34 -29.28 -10.98 1.88
C ASN A 34 -29.08 -10.17 0.59
N LYS A 35 -28.74 -8.88 0.70
CA LYS A 35 -28.52 -8.05 -0.47
C LYS A 35 -27.23 -8.45 -1.16
N LYS A 36 -27.32 -8.80 -2.45
CA LYS A 36 -26.12 -9.01 -3.28
C LYS A 36 -25.38 -7.69 -3.45
N VAL A 37 -24.07 -7.70 -3.19
CA VAL A 37 -23.18 -6.56 -3.29
C VAL A 37 -22.00 -6.95 -4.17
N GLU A 38 -21.59 -6.07 -5.06
CA GLU A 38 -20.32 -6.15 -5.77
C GLU A 38 -19.37 -5.12 -5.17
N ILE A 39 -18.14 -5.55 -4.88
CA ILE A 39 -17.08 -4.69 -4.42
C ILE A 39 -15.89 -4.78 -5.37
N THR A 40 -15.16 -3.69 -5.49
CA THR A 40 -13.92 -3.61 -6.27
C THR A 40 -12.71 -3.73 -5.35
N TYR A 41 -11.81 -4.63 -5.72
CA TYR A 41 -10.54 -4.85 -5.01
C TYR A 41 -9.36 -4.60 -5.93
N TRP A 42 -8.52 -3.64 -5.59
CA TRP A 42 -7.28 -3.34 -6.30
C TRP A 42 -6.07 -3.77 -5.47
N ASP A 43 -5.13 -4.44 -6.12
CA ASP A 43 -3.95 -5.00 -5.48
C ASP A 43 -2.68 -4.69 -6.26
N PHE A 44 -1.66 -4.21 -5.54
CA PHE A 44 -0.30 -4.19 -6.06
C PHE A 44 0.31 -5.59 -5.94
N PRO A 45 1.16 -6.02 -6.91
CA PRO A 45 1.71 -7.38 -6.92
C PRO A 45 2.32 -7.79 -5.58
N GLN A 46 1.84 -8.87 -5.01
CA GLN A 46 2.40 -9.48 -3.82
C GLN A 46 3.46 -10.50 -4.19
N PHE A 47 4.56 -10.54 -3.47
CA PHE A 47 5.62 -11.51 -3.68
C PHE A 47 5.32 -12.81 -2.92
N THR A 48 4.35 -13.57 -3.41
CA THR A 48 3.90 -14.84 -2.81
C THR A 48 4.41 -16.04 -3.61
N LYS A 49 5.72 -16.08 -3.90
CA LYS A 49 6.30 -17.27 -4.50
C LYS A 49 6.47 -18.35 -3.43
N ASP A 50 5.61 -19.33 -3.46
CA ASP A 50 5.74 -20.53 -2.65
C ASP A 50 5.54 -21.80 -3.51
N LYS A 51 5.33 -22.94 -2.84
CA LYS A 51 5.10 -24.21 -3.53
C LYS A 51 3.72 -24.27 -4.18
N GLU A 52 2.75 -23.58 -3.64
CA GLU A 52 1.35 -23.61 -4.05
C GLU A 52 1.06 -22.61 -5.17
N PHE A 53 1.52 -21.35 -4.98
CA PHE A 53 1.25 -20.26 -5.92
C PHE A 53 2.51 -19.84 -6.68
N LYS A 54 2.48 -19.93 -8.00
CA LYS A 54 3.59 -19.52 -8.88
C LYS A 54 3.48 -18.07 -9.34
N LYS A 55 2.28 -17.51 -9.30
CA LYS A 55 1.96 -16.13 -9.70
C LYS A 55 1.10 -15.47 -8.64
N THR A 56 1.21 -14.16 -8.51
CA THR A 56 0.37 -13.35 -7.61
C THR A 56 -1.10 -13.53 -7.93
N GLU A 57 -1.46 -13.56 -9.21
CA GLU A 57 -2.84 -13.70 -9.65
C GLU A 57 -3.49 -15.01 -9.21
N ASP A 58 -2.73 -16.10 -9.12
CA ASP A 58 -3.22 -17.39 -8.65
C ASP A 58 -3.54 -17.33 -7.15
N PHE A 59 -2.68 -16.65 -6.37
CA PHE A 59 -2.92 -16.39 -4.95
C PHE A 59 -4.16 -15.53 -4.73
N ASP A 60 -4.28 -14.41 -5.46
CA ASP A 60 -5.41 -13.50 -5.32
C ASP A 60 -6.72 -14.16 -5.72
N ALA A 61 -6.73 -14.97 -6.79
CA ALA A 61 -7.89 -15.75 -7.17
C ALA A 61 -8.32 -16.75 -6.09
N ALA A 62 -7.36 -17.42 -5.43
CA ALA A 62 -7.64 -18.32 -4.32
C ALA A 62 -8.17 -17.57 -3.08
N LEU A 63 -7.60 -16.42 -2.76
CA LEU A 63 -8.04 -15.56 -1.67
C LEU A 63 -9.47 -15.08 -1.88
N ILE A 64 -9.78 -14.57 -3.08
CA ILE A 64 -11.12 -14.09 -3.45
C ILE A 64 -12.13 -15.23 -3.39
N LYS A 65 -11.80 -16.39 -3.95
CA LYS A 65 -12.66 -17.57 -3.89
C LYS A 65 -12.98 -17.98 -2.46
N ALA A 66 -11.98 -17.96 -1.57
CA ALA A 66 -12.17 -18.28 -0.16
C ALA A 66 -13.03 -17.24 0.57
N PHE A 67 -12.89 -15.97 0.22
CA PHE A 67 -13.72 -14.88 0.75
C PHE A 67 -15.17 -15.01 0.28
N GLU A 68 -15.42 -15.16 -1.02
CA GLU A 68 -16.76 -15.30 -1.61
C GLU A 68 -17.49 -16.56 -1.08
N ALA A 69 -16.76 -17.64 -0.82
CA ALA A 69 -17.34 -18.85 -0.23
C ALA A 69 -17.89 -18.62 1.19
N LYS A 70 -17.27 -17.71 1.96
CA LYS A 70 -17.72 -17.31 3.29
C LYS A 70 -18.75 -16.19 3.25
N ASN A 71 -18.84 -15.46 2.15
CA ASN A 71 -19.68 -14.30 1.96
C ASN A 71 -20.46 -14.42 0.63
N PRO A 72 -21.43 -15.35 0.52
CA PRO A 72 -22.03 -15.71 -0.77
C PRO A 72 -22.84 -14.58 -1.42
N ASN A 73 -23.14 -13.54 -0.66
CA ASN A 73 -23.82 -12.34 -1.15
C ASN A 73 -22.87 -11.24 -1.63
N ILE A 74 -21.55 -11.44 -1.50
CA ILE A 74 -20.55 -10.47 -1.94
C ILE A 74 -19.78 -11.05 -3.13
N LYS A 75 -19.72 -10.29 -4.22
CA LYS A 75 -18.90 -10.56 -5.39
C LYS A 75 -17.72 -9.60 -5.41
N VAL A 76 -16.51 -10.11 -5.65
CA VAL A 76 -15.29 -9.30 -5.72
C VAL A 76 -14.86 -9.12 -7.16
N ASN A 77 -14.82 -7.88 -7.63
CA ASN A 77 -14.27 -7.48 -8.92
C ASN A 77 -12.80 -7.07 -8.71
N TYR A 78 -11.89 -7.96 -9.08
CA TYR A 78 -10.45 -7.80 -8.85
C TYR A 78 -9.76 -7.07 -9.98
N GLN A 79 -8.80 -6.20 -9.63
CA GLN A 79 -7.90 -5.58 -10.56
C GLN A 79 -6.48 -5.50 -9.99
N LYS A 80 -5.53 -6.12 -10.68
CA LYS A 80 -4.10 -5.95 -10.42
C LYS A 80 -3.64 -4.57 -10.87
N ILE A 81 -2.81 -3.92 -10.05
CA ILE A 81 -2.20 -2.62 -10.31
C ILE A 81 -0.69 -2.80 -10.42
N GLU A 82 -0.11 -2.39 -11.52
CA GLU A 82 1.34 -2.46 -11.70
C GLU A 82 2.07 -1.35 -10.95
N PHE A 83 3.28 -1.63 -10.44
CA PHE A 83 4.06 -0.63 -9.68
C PHE A 83 4.52 0.56 -10.52
N THR A 84 4.64 0.40 -11.83
CA THR A 84 5.19 1.43 -12.74
C THR A 84 4.29 2.65 -12.83
N ASP A 85 2.99 2.45 -12.96
CA ASP A 85 1.98 3.50 -13.16
C ASP A 85 0.84 3.46 -12.13
N GLY A 86 0.80 2.40 -11.34
CA GLY A 86 -0.25 2.14 -10.36
C GLY A 86 -0.45 3.25 -9.34
N PRO A 87 0.61 3.81 -8.71
CA PRO A 87 0.44 4.92 -7.78
C PRO A 87 -0.28 6.12 -8.40
N ALA A 88 0.06 6.50 -9.63
CA ALA A 88 -0.61 7.58 -10.35
C ALA A 88 -2.06 7.24 -10.73
N LYS A 89 -2.31 5.97 -11.10
CA LYS A 89 -3.66 5.46 -11.38
C LYS A 89 -4.57 5.53 -10.16
N VAL A 90 -4.07 5.09 -9.01
CA VAL A 90 -4.83 5.15 -7.74
C VAL A 90 -5.12 6.59 -7.34
N GLU A 91 -4.13 7.48 -7.41
CA GLU A 91 -4.32 8.90 -7.11
C GLU A 91 -5.38 9.54 -8.02
N THR A 92 -5.33 9.23 -9.33
CA THR A 92 -6.34 9.70 -10.29
C THR A 92 -7.73 9.17 -9.97
N ALA A 93 -7.84 7.89 -9.61
CA ALA A 93 -9.11 7.28 -9.24
C ALA A 93 -9.71 7.90 -7.96
N ILE A 94 -8.87 8.19 -6.97
CA ILE A 94 -9.29 8.91 -5.75
C ILE A 94 -9.82 10.31 -6.10
N GLN A 95 -9.09 11.07 -6.91
CA GLN A 95 -9.48 12.43 -7.31
C GLN A 95 -10.79 12.43 -8.12
N SER A 96 -10.99 11.44 -9.00
CA SER A 96 -12.20 11.30 -9.81
C SER A 96 -13.36 10.60 -9.11
N LYS A 97 -13.18 10.19 -7.83
CA LYS A 97 -14.18 9.45 -7.04
C LYS A 97 -14.57 8.09 -7.66
N THR A 98 -13.60 7.46 -8.33
CA THR A 98 -13.72 6.12 -8.92
C THR A 98 -12.76 5.12 -8.29
N ALA A 99 -12.26 5.45 -7.09
CA ALA A 99 -11.38 4.58 -6.32
C ALA A 99 -12.07 3.23 -5.98
N PRO A 100 -11.30 2.14 -5.82
CA PRO A 100 -11.86 0.86 -5.41
C PRO A 100 -12.42 0.92 -3.99
N ASP A 101 -13.31 -0.05 -3.66
CA ASP A 101 -13.83 -0.20 -2.31
C ASP A 101 -12.74 -0.71 -1.35
N VAL A 102 -11.85 -1.56 -1.85
CA VAL A 102 -10.73 -2.13 -1.10
C VAL A 102 -9.45 -2.00 -1.92
N ILE A 103 -8.37 -1.59 -1.27
CA ILE A 103 -7.05 -1.53 -1.89
C ILE A 103 -6.00 -2.18 -0.98
N TYR A 104 -5.12 -2.99 -1.57
CA TYR A 104 -3.90 -3.46 -0.95
C TYR A 104 -2.71 -2.66 -1.46
N ASP A 105 -2.04 -1.96 -0.55
CA ASP A 105 -0.91 -1.09 -0.90
C ASP A 105 0.05 -0.89 0.28
N ALA A 106 1.17 -0.22 0.01
CA ALA A 106 2.21 0.05 0.99
C ALA A 106 1.76 1.03 2.09
N PRO A 107 2.18 0.82 3.35
CA PRO A 107 1.75 1.63 4.50
C PRO A 107 1.92 3.14 4.29
N GLY A 108 3.01 3.56 3.66
CA GLY A 108 3.29 4.99 3.47
C GLY A 108 2.23 5.72 2.65
N ARG A 109 1.69 5.08 1.60
CA ARG A 109 0.60 5.66 0.80
C ARG A 109 -0.73 5.58 1.52
N VAL A 110 -1.06 4.42 2.08
CA VAL A 110 -2.33 4.20 2.80
C VAL A 110 -2.49 5.19 3.95
N ILE A 111 -1.46 5.39 4.76
CA ILE A 111 -1.52 6.36 5.88
C ILE A 111 -1.61 7.80 5.39
N ALA A 112 -0.99 8.15 4.27
CA ALA A 112 -1.14 9.47 3.66
C ALA A 112 -2.58 9.73 3.17
N TRP A 113 -3.29 8.71 2.68
CA TRP A 113 -4.71 8.83 2.33
C TRP A 113 -5.60 8.92 3.57
N ALA A 114 -5.30 8.16 4.63
CA ALA A 114 -5.99 8.28 5.92
C ALA A 114 -5.87 9.71 6.50
N ALA A 115 -4.70 10.33 6.39
CA ALA A 115 -4.48 11.70 6.83
C ALA A 115 -5.27 12.76 6.03
N LYS A 116 -5.73 12.41 4.83
CA LYS A 116 -6.57 13.24 3.96
C LYS A 116 -8.08 12.86 4.05
N ASP A 117 -8.46 12.05 5.03
CA ASP A 117 -9.84 11.56 5.22
C ASP A 117 -10.41 10.81 4.00
N LEU A 118 -9.55 10.12 3.24
CA LEU A 118 -9.94 9.36 2.04
C LEU A 118 -10.23 7.89 2.34
N LEU A 119 -9.99 7.43 3.56
CA LEU A 119 -10.19 6.05 3.98
C LEU A 119 -11.15 5.98 5.17
N VAL A 120 -11.84 4.85 5.29
CA VAL A 120 -12.66 4.51 6.45
C VAL A 120 -11.80 3.75 7.46
N PRO A 121 -11.86 4.09 8.76
CA PRO A 121 -11.15 3.33 9.79
C PRO A 121 -11.70 1.91 9.95
N LEU A 122 -10.84 0.97 10.31
CA LEU A 122 -11.16 -0.43 10.57
C LEU A 122 -11.49 -0.59 12.07
N ASP A 123 -12.63 -0.08 12.51
CA ASP A 123 -13.00 -0.03 13.94
C ASP A 123 -13.32 -1.43 14.52
N ASP A 124 -13.73 -2.40 13.68
CA ASP A 124 -14.11 -3.76 14.10
C ASP A 124 -12.91 -4.72 14.23
N VAL A 125 -11.69 -4.26 13.96
CA VAL A 125 -10.49 -5.10 14.05
C VAL A 125 -9.99 -5.19 15.48
N ASP A 126 -9.89 -6.42 16.01
CA ASP A 126 -9.28 -6.69 17.30
C ASP A 126 -7.76 -6.52 17.24
N LYS A 127 -7.29 -5.33 17.60
CA LYS A 127 -5.87 -4.95 17.56
C LYS A 127 -5.00 -5.79 18.51
N SER A 128 -5.58 -6.40 19.55
CA SER A 128 -4.84 -7.21 20.54
C SER A 128 -4.23 -8.48 19.94
N LYS A 129 -4.74 -8.92 18.79
CA LYS A 129 -4.26 -10.09 18.04
C LYS A 129 -3.18 -9.77 17.01
N LEU A 130 -2.82 -8.50 16.86
CA LEU A 130 -1.88 -8.01 15.87
C LEU A 130 -0.56 -7.60 16.53
N ASN A 131 0.51 -7.61 15.75
CA ASN A 131 1.79 -7.09 16.20
C ASN A 131 1.70 -5.58 16.48
N GLU A 132 2.13 -5.12 17.65
CA GLU A 132 2.02 -3.73 18.06
C GLU A 132 2.72 -2.74 17.11
N ALA A 133 3.94 -3.07 16.66
CA ALA A 133 4.66 -2.24 15.70
C ALA A 133 3.92 -2.14 14.35
N ALA A 134 3.30 -3.24 13.90
CA ALA A 134 2.48 -3.26 12.70
C ALA A 134 1.21 -2.43 12.86
N VAL A 135 0.53 -2.52 14.02
CA VAL A 135 -0.64 -1.68 14.34
C VAL A 135 -0.26 -0.21 14.33
N LYS A 136 0.86 0.16 14.97
CA LYS A 136 1.36 1.54 14.97
C LYS A 136 1.63 2.06 13.55
N ALA A 137 2.29 1.25 12.71
CA ALA A 137 2.58 1.60 11.31
C ALA A 137 1.32 1.68 10.42
N SER A 138 0.22 1.04 10.83
CA SER A 138 -1.05 0.96 10.10
C SER A 138 -2.12 1.91 10.64
N SER A 139 -1.77 2.76 11.60
CA SER A 139 -2.69 3.68 12.29
C SER A 139 -2.37 5.15 12.00
N TYR A 140 -3.41 5.96 12.02
CA TYR A 140 -3.34 7.42 12.00
C TYR A 140 -4.28 7.98 13.06
N LYS A 141 -3.80 8.87 13.96
CA LYS A 141 -4.57 9.43 15.10
C LYS A 141 -5.32 8.34 15.87
N ASP A 142 -4.59 7.28 16.26
CA ASP A 142 -5.05 6.12 17.06
C ASP A 142 -6.10 5.22 16.39
N LYS A 143 -6.48 5.49 15.15
CA LYS A 143 -7.38 4.66 14.35
C LYS A 143 -6.61 3.81 13.34
N LEU A 144 -6.99 2.55 13.25
CA LEU A 144 -6.43 1.62 12.26
C LEU A 144 -7.08 1.87 10.90
N TYR A 145 -6.29 2.04 9.85
CA TYR A 145 -6.78 2.26 8.48
C TYR A 145 -6.30 1.19 7.50
N MET A 146 -5.39 0.35 7.94
CA MET A 146 -4.87 -0.74 7.13
C MET A 146 -4.78 -1.99 8.00
N TYR A 147 -5.23 -3.14 7.48
CA TYR A 147 -5.01 -4.43 8.12
C TYR A 147 -3.59 -4.91 7.83
N PRO A 148 -2.68 -4.99 8.80
CA PRO A 148 -1.30 -5.40 8.56
C PRO A 148 -1.22 -6.92 8.34
N GLN A 149 -0.72 -7.35 7.18
CA GLN A 149 -0.49 -8.76 6.90
C GLN A 149 0.82 -9.29 7.47
N GLY A 150 1.78 -8.41 7.77
CA GLY A 150 3.08 -8.76 8.32
C GLY A 150 3.96 -7.55 8.55
N VAL A 151 5.18 -7.82 8.99
CA VAL A 151 6.24 -6.82 9.16
C VAL A 151 7.38 -7.18 8.24
N ALA A 152 7.75 -6.29 7.33
CA ALA A 152 8.91 -6.42 6.47
C ALA A 152 9.94 -5.34 6.85
N PRO A 153 11.00 -5.68 7.59
CA PRO A 153 12.03 -4.72 7.94
C PRO A 153 12.86 -4.35 6.71
N PHE A 154 13.30 -3.10 6.63
CA PHE A 154 14.34 -2.72 5.69
C PHE A 154 15.68 -3.19 6.22
N LEU A 155 16.33 -4.07 5.47
CA LEU A 155 17.61 -4.67 5.84
C LEU A 155 18.65 -4.38 4.75
N MET A 156 19.90 -4.31 5.17
CA MET A 156 21.03 -4.27 4.26
C MET A 156 21.50 -5.68 3.96
N GLY A 157 21.47 -6.08 2.69
CA GLY A 157 22.02 -7.35 2.22
C GLY A 157 23.53 -7.19 1.92
N VAL A 158 24.35 -8.12 2.39
CA VAL A 158 25.78 -8.18 2.10
C VAL A 158 26.11 -9.47 1.37
N ASN A 159 26.82 -9.37 0.24
CA ASN A 159 27.40 -10.52 -0.44
C ASN A 159 28.63 -11.01 0.33
N LYS A 160 28.42 -11.98 1.23
CA LYS A 160 29.50 -12.46 2.11
C LYS A 160 30.63 -13.13 1.35
N ASP A 161 30.35 -13.91 0.31
CA ASP A 161 31.39 -14.58 -0.48
C ASP A 161 32.32 -13.56 -1.14
N LEU A 162 31.76 -12.43 -1.60
CA LEU A 162 32.55 -11.34 -2.14
C LEU A 162 33.41 -10.66 -1.06
N THR A 163 32.87 -10.41 0.12
CA THR A 163 33.65 -9.79 1.20
C THR A 163 34.75 -10.69 1.72
N ASP A 164 34.54 -12.01 1.76
CA ASP A 164 35.57 -12.99 2.09
C ASP A 164 36.69 -12.99 1.04
N LYS A 165 36.35 -13.02 -0.24
CA LYS A 165 37.28 -12.95 -1.35
C LYS A 165 38.15 -11.68 -1.33
N LEU A 166 37.57 -10.55 -0.94
CA LEU A 166 38.27 -9.26 -0.84
C LEU A 166 39.04 -9.11 0.48
N GLY A 167 38.85 -10.00 1.45
CA GLY A 167 39.48 -9.92 2.77
C GLY A 167 38.97 -8.73 3.60
N VAL A 168 37.68 -8.39 3.51
CA VAL A 168 37.06 -7.27 4.24
C VAL A 168 35.89 -7.70 5.14
N THR A 169 35.69 -9.00 5.31
CA THR A 169 34.59 -9.56 6.12
C THR A 169 34.66 -9.13 7.58
N ASP A 170 35.86 -8.92 8.12
CA ASP A 170 36.03 -8.47 9.51
C ASP A 170 35.50 -7.06 9.77
N LEU A 171 35.25 -6.28 8.72
CA LEU A 171 34.58 -4.98 8.81
C LEU A 171 33.06 -5.06 8.86
N LEU A 172 32.49 -6.24 8.69
CA LEU A 172 31.05 -6.46 8.87
C LEU A 172 30.71 -6.57 10.37
N PRO A 173 29.56 -6.05 10.82
CA PRO A 173 29.17 -6.07 12.24
C PRO A 173 28.67 -7.45 12.70
N LEU A 174 29.28 -8.54 12.21
CA LEU A 174 28.80 -9.90 12.47
C LEU A 174 28.95 -10.32 13.94
N ASN A 175 29.85 -9.68 14.67
CA ASN A 175 30.12 -9.93 16.09
C ASN A 175 29.26 -9.08 17.04
N LYS A 176 28.49 -8.10 16.49
CA LYS A 176 27.57 -7.27 17.26
C LYS A 176 26.20 -7.97 17.35
N GLN A 177 25.57 -7.93 18.52
CA GLN A 177 24.28 -8.55 18.75
C GLN A 177 23.19 -7.94 17.84
N ASP A 178 23.21 -6.62 17.67
CA ASP A 178 22.26 -5.85 16.87
C ASP A 178 22.62 -5.76 15.38
N ARG A 179 23.79 -6.31 15.00
CA ARG A 179 24.28 -6.29 13.60
C ARG A 179 24.33 -4.88 12.98
N SER A 180 24.51 -3.85 13.80
CA SER A 180 24.54 -2.46 13.36
C SER A 180 25.97 -1.95 13.09
N TRP A 181 26.09 -1.00 12.18
CA TRP A 181 27.28 -0.16 11.99
C TRP A 181 27.03 1.24 12.52
N THR A 182 28.08 1.91 12.99
CA THR A 182 28.10 3.36 12.98
C THR A 182 28.34 3.86 11.55
N VAL A 183 28.08 5.14 11.31
CA VAL A 183 28.34 5.76 9.98
C VAL A 183 29.82 5.60 9.60
N ASP A 184 30.75 5.86 10.53
CA ASP A 184 32.19 5.74 10.29
C ASP A 184 32.61 4.29 9.97
N GLU A 185 32.07 3.30 10.68
CA GLU A 185 32.33 1.89 10.39
C GLU A 185 31.84 1.50 9.01
N TYR A 186 30.64 1.96 8.63
CA TYR A 186 30.07 1.71 7.31
C TYR A 186 30.92 2.37 6.21
N GLU A 187 31.31 3.64 6.36
CA GLU A 187 32.20 4.30 5.42
C GLU A 187 33.54 3.60 5.30
N LYS A 188 34.13 3.15 6.42
CA LYS A 188 35.38 2.37 6.42
C LYS A 188 35.23 1.10 5.60
N PHE A 189 34.12 0.37 5.76
CA PHE A 189 33.84 -0.81 4.97
C PHE A 189 33.74 -0.48 3.47
N LEU A 190 32.98 0.54 3.08
CA LEU A 190 32.83 0.95 1.68
C LEU A 190 34.18 1.34 1.04
N LYS A 191 34.97 2.12 1.76
CA LYS A 191 36.32 2.53 1.32
C LYS A 191 37.24 1.31 1.14
N ALA A 192 37.19 0.36 2.07
CA ALA A 192 37.98 -0.87 1.99
C ALA A 192 37.64 -1.72 0.78
N VAL A 193 36.34 -1.92 0.50
CA VAL A 193 35.86 -2.64 -0.70
C VAL A 193 36.43 -1.97 -1.97
N LYS A 194 36.33 -0.63 -2.06
CA LYS A 194 36.77 0.13 -3.23
C LYS A 194 38.28 0.12 -3.42
N GLN A 195 39.03 0.07 -2.31
CA GLN A 195 40.51 -0.06 -2.34
C GLN A 195 40.94 -1.44 -2.81
N LYS A 196 40.25 -2.51 -2.44
CA LYS A 196 40.57 -3.88 -2.85
C LYS A 196 40.24 -4.15 -4.32
N ASP A 197 39.14 -3.58 -4.81
CA ASP A 197 38.77 -3.66 -6.23
C ASP A 197 38.01 -2.39 -6.65
N SER A 198 38.66 -1.56 -7.43
CA SER A 198 38.13 -0.29 -7.91
C SER A 198 36.94 -0.44 -8.91
N SER A 199 36.78 -1.63 -9.49
CA SER A 199 35.69 -1.92 -10.40
C SER A 199 34.33 -2.17 -9.67
N ILE A 200 34.40 -2.53 -8.38
CA ILE A 200 33.21 -2.82 -7.58
C ILE A 200 32.54 -1.53 -7.13
N THR A 201 31.21 -1.46 -7.26
CA THR A 201 30.38 -0.48 -6.58
C THR A 201 30.03 -1.02 -5.20
N PRO A 202 30.57 -0.44 -4.11
CA PRO A 202 30.52 -1.05 -2.77
C PRO A 202 29.15 -1.01 -2.12
N ALA A 203 28.24 -0.14 -2.58
CA ALA A 203 26.85 -0.10 -2.13
C ALA A 203 25.93 0.31 -3.26
N LEU A 204 24.69 -0.21 -3.22
CA LEU A 204 23.62 0.15 -4.14
C LEU A 204 22.41 0.61 -3.33
N PHE A 205 21.90 1.79 -3.64
CA PHE A 205 20.68 2.33 -3.07
C PHE A 205 19.63 2.53 -4.15
N TYR A 206 18.43 2.09 -3.86
CA TYR A 206 17.30 2.29 -4.74
C TYR A 206 16.72 3.70 -4.53
N THR A 207 16.99 4.61 -5.46
CA THR A 207 16.65 6.04 -5.30
C THR A 207 15.77 6.59 -6.41
N LYS A 208 15.59 5.84 -7.50
CA LYS A 208 14.86 6.32 -8.68
C LYS A 208 13.65 5.45 -8.97
N SER A 209 12.51 5.76 -8.39
CA SER A 209 11.20 5.33 -8.89
C SER A 209 10.09 6.14 -8.24
N GLN A 210 8.88 6.00 -8.76
CA GLN A 210 7.68 6.52 -8.08
C GLN A 210 7.39 5.80 -6.77
N ALA A 211 7.96 4.59 -6.59
CA ALA A 211 8.01 3.86 -5.32
C ALA A 211 9.31 4.11 -4.54
N GLY A 212 10.09 5.14 -4.91
CA GLY A 212 11.43 5.45 -4.40
C GLY A 212 11.48 6.00 -2.98
N ASP A 213 10.38 5.94 -2.27
CA ASP A 213 10.31 6.18 -0.84
C ASP A 213 11.11 5.13 -0.03
N GLN A 214 11.41 3.97 -0.61
CA GLN A 214 12.04 2.85 0.11
C GLN A 214 13.54 3.03 0.30
N GLY A 215 14.30 3.45 -0.72
CA GLY A 215 15.75 3.57 -0.64
C GLY A 215 16.23 4.67 0.30
N PRO A 216 15.86 5.95 0.08
CA PRO A 216 16.21 7.04 0.97
C PRO A 216 15.67 6.86 2.40
N ARG A 217 14.46 6.30 2.54
CA ARG A 217 13.86 6.04 3.84
C ARG A 217 14.65 5.03 4.66
N ALA A 218 15.11 3.95 4.07
CA ALA A 218 15.91 2.95 4.76
C ALA A 218 17.22 3.56 5.27
N PHE A 219 17.87 4.40 4.47
CA PHE A 219 19.10 5.08 4.84
C PHE A 219 18.86 6.14 5.92
N VAL A 220 17.87 7.01 5.72
CA VAL A 220 17.55 8.10 6.67
C VAL A 220 17.03 7.55 7.99
N ALA A 221 16.17 6.51 7.98
CA ALA A 221 15.67 5.90 9.20
C ALA A 221 16.80 5.32 10.06
N ASN A 222 17.82 4.73 9.42
CA ASN A 222 18.98 4.22 10.13
C ASN A 222 19.87 5.34 10.71
N LEU A 223 19.93 6.50 10.05
CA LEU A 223 20.68 7.67 10.57
C LEU A 223 19.96 8.36 11.75
N TYR A 224 18.63 8.37 11.77
CA TYR A 224 17.86 9.02 12.84
C TYR A 224 17.63 8.13 14.05
N ASN A 225 17.83 6.83 13.93
CA ASN A 225 17.66 5.86 15.03
C ASN A 225 19.01 5.45 15.67
N SER A 226 20.12 6.00 15.20
CA SER A 226 21.45 5.85 15.78
C SER A 226 21.82 7.06 16.63
#